data_7c419da04ba6088a8c1355e60986509d
#
_entry.id   7c419da04ba6088a8c1355e60986509d
#
_cell.length_a   1.000
_cell.length_b   1.000
_cell.length_c   1.000
_cell.angle_alpha   90.00
_cell.angle_beta   90.00
_cell.angle_gamma   90.00
#
_symmetry.space_group_name_H-M   'P 1'
#
loop_
_entity.id
_entity.type
_entity.pdbx_description
1 polymer ?
#
loop_
_entity_poly.entity_id
_entity_poly.type
_entity_poly.pdbx_seq_one_letter_code
_entity_poly.pdbx_strand_id
1 'polypeptide(L)'
;GSYESFIFSDVYNPLNFGGARFCDARVWSFFRKINKEIRDNPDYTRYALGQFSYEMVRMDGSDNPNGYVSNRLPLWVKPDSPVTLEQVKAGMRDHYEDTPLDMLSDPGAGPFKLPYRWRPMEFEVDSVLYLNERAVATQQTGYTFVAQSRGWLPEPIGGIFWYGVDDAD
;
A
#
# COMPACT_ATOMS: atom_id res chain seq x y z
N GLY A 1 -26.28 18.00 -17.68
CA GLY A 1 -26.02 17.51 -16.33
C GLY A 1 -24.60 16.97 -16.27
N SER A 2 -23.75 17.67 -15.52
CA SER A 2 -22.42 17.17 -15.21
C SER A 2 -22.59 15.91 -14.37
N TYR A 3 -22.11 14.78 -14.87
CA TYR A 3 -21.90 13.62 -14.03
C TYR A 3 -20.83 14.03 -13.02
N GLU A 4 -21.21 14.26 -11.76
CA GLU A 4 -20.26 14.30 -10.68
C GLU A 4 -19.49 12.99 -10.72
N SER A 5 -18.18 13.07 -10.75
CA SER A 5 -17.34 11.89 -10.79
C SER A 5 -17.57 11.10 -9.50
N PHE A 6 -18.40 10.07 -9.58
CA PHE A 6 -18.64 9.16 -8.48
C PHE A 6 -17.38 8.32 -8.26
N ILE A 7 -16.75 8.53 -7.12
CA ILE A 7 -15.62 7.69 -6.69
C ILE A 7 -16.16 6.68 -5.67
N PHE A 8 -16.26 5.43 -6.08
CA PHE A 8 -16.83 4.35 -5.28
C PHE A 8 -16.17 4.25 -3.90
N SER A 9 -14.86 4.32 -3.83
CA SER A 9 -14.12 4.23 -2.58
C SER A 9 -14.44 5.37 -1.61
N ASP A 10 -14.69 6.57 -2.10
CA ASP A 10 -14.98 7.72 -1.23
C ASP A 10 -16.36 7.61 -0.57
N VAL A 11 -17.29 6.93 -1.23
CA VAL A 11 -18.65 6.72 -0.71
C VAL A 11 -18.71 5.52 0.24
N TYR A 12 -18.12 4.39 -0.14
CA TYR A 12 -18.27 3.12 0.58
C TYR A 12 -17.13 2.83 1.55
N ASN A 13 -15.99 3.48 1.38
CA ASN A 13 -14.84 3.37 2.30
C ASN A 13 -14.14 4.73 2.38
N PRO A 14 -14.77 5.73 3.02
CA PRO A 14 -14.19 7.06 3.15
C PRO A 14 -12.82 6.97 3.82
N LEU A 15 -11.89 7.78 3.31
CA LEU A 15 -10.52 7.78 3.77
C LEU A 15 -10.44 8.17 5.25
N ASN A 16 -9.76 7.35 6.01
CA ASN A 16 -9.40 7.61 7.40
C ASN A 16 -7.97 7.15 7.68
N PHE A 17 -7.43 7.53 8.82
CA PHE A 17 -6.06 7.22 9.20
C PHE A 17 -5.79 5.70 9.22
N GLY A 18 -6.67 4.92 9.84
CA GLY A 18 -6.53 3.46 9.92
C GLY A 18 -6.57 2.81 8.53
N GLY A 19 -7.50 3.22 7.66
CA GLY A 19 -7.60 2.71 6.30
C GLY A 19 -6.34 3.01 5.47
N ALA A 20 -5.80 4.23 5.57
CA ALA A 20 -4.55 4.58 4.91
C ALA A 20 -3.38 3.73 5.42
N ARG A 21 -3.23 3.58 6.73
CA ARG A 21 -2.14 2.82 7.33
C ARG A 21 -2.25 1.32 7.08
N PHE A 22 -3.45 0.74 7.14
CA PHE A 22 -3.64 -0.70 6.95
C PHE A 22 -3.76 -1.13 5.49
N CYS A 23 -4.18 -0.24 4.59
CA CYS A 23 -4.41 -0.58 3.19
C CYS A 23 -3.51 0.19 2.25
N ASP A 24 -3.64 1.52 2.20
CA ASP A 24 -3.02 2.34 1.17
C ASP A 24 -1.49 2.43 1.32
N ALA A 25 -0.97 2.37 2.54
CA ALA A 25 0.46 2.33 2.79
C ALA A 25 1.14 1.11 2.11
N ARG A 26 0.47 -0.05 2.06
CA ARG A 26 0.97 -1.24 1.35
C ARG A 26 0.97 -1.03 -0.17
N VAL A 27 -0.07 -0.39 -0.71
CA VAL A 27 -0.14 -0.02 -2.12
C VAL A 27 0.98 0.96 -2.48
N TRP A 28 1.18 1.99 -1.65
CA TRP A 28 2.28 2.93 -1.81
C TRP A 28 3.63 2.22 -1.79
N SER A 29 3.86 1.33 -0.84
CA SER A 29 5.13 0.64 -0.72
C SER A 29 5.42 -0.26 -1.93
N PHE A 30 4.40 -0.90 -2.50
CA PHE A 30 4.57 -1.66 -3.74
C PHE A 30 4.82 -0.73 -4.94
N PHE A 31 4.02 0.32 -5.10
CA PHE A 31 4.13 1.26 -6.22
C PHE A 31 5.48 1.98 -6.27
N ARG A 32 6.03 2.41 -5.12
CA ARG A 32 7.34 3.07 -5.06
C ARG A 32 8.51 2.19 -5.54
N LYS A 33 8.35 0.87 -5.47
CA LYS A 33 9.38 -0.08 -5.95
C LYS A 33 9.45 -0.16 -7.48
N ILE A 34 8.38 0.21 -8.17
CA ILE A 34 8.25 0.06 -9.63
C ILE A 34 8.03 1.39 -10.37
N ASN A 35 7.78 2.47 -9.65
CA ASN A 35 7.52 3.79 -10.23
C ASN A 35 8.26 4.87 -9.44
N LYS A 36 9.11 5.62 -10.15
CA LYS A 36 9.98 6.65 -9.58
C LYS A 36 9.20 7.87 -9.07
N GLU A 37 8.13 8.26 -9.75
CA GLU A 37 7.30 9.39 -9.34
C GLU A 37 6.68 9.13 -7.96
N ILE A 38 6.13 7.94 -7.75
CA ILE A 38 5.57 7.54 -6.45
C ILE A 38 6.67 7.50 -5.37
N ARG A 39 7.87 7.03 -5.72
CA ARG A 39 8.98 6.93 -4.78
C ARG A 39 9.54 8.28 -4.35
N ASP A 40 9.73 9.18 -5.30
CA ASP A 40 10.48 10.42 -5.10
C ASP A 40 9.57 11.61 -4.70
N ASN A 41 8.25 11.51 -4.88
CA ASN A 41 7.31 12.54 -4.50
C ASN A 41 6.93 12.44 -3.02
N PRO A 42 7.29 13.44 -2.19
CA PRO A 42 7.01 13.42 -0.76
C PRO A 42 5.53 13.45 -0.41
N ASP A 43 4.65 13.88 -1.31
CA ASP A 43 3.21 13.92 -1.09
C ASP A 43 2.62 12.52 -0.96
N TYR A 44 3.08 11.56 -1.76
CA TYR A 44 2.65 10.18 -1.65
C TYR A 44 3.19 9.51 -0.39
N THR A 45 4.40 9.88 0.04
CA THR A 45 4.93 9.43 1.35
C THR A 45 4.09 9.99 2.50
N ARG A 46 3.74 11.28 2.47
CA ARG A 46 2.84 11.89 3.46
C ARG A 46 1.48 11.20 3.51
N TYR A 47 0.92 10.89 2.34
CA TYR A 47 -0.34 10.15 2.26
C TYR A 47 -0.25 8.78 2.94
N ALA A 48 0.80 8.00 2.65
CA ALA A 48 1.03 6.69 3.27
C ALA A 48 1.20 6.79 4.80
N LEU A 49 1.73 7.91 5.30
CA LEU A 49 1.84 8.22 6.71
C LEU A 49 0.50 8.67 7.35
N GLY A 50 -0.58 8.77 6.58
CA GLY A 50 -1.88 9.27 7.04
C GLY A 50 -1.96 10.80 7.15
N GLN A 51 -1.05 11.51 6.49
CA GLN A 51 -1.03 12.97 6.41
C GLN A 51 -1.71 13.40 5.11
N PHE A 52 -3.00 13.73 5.20
CA PHE A 52 -3.83 14.04 4.05
C PHE A 52 -3.81 15.52 3.72
N SER A 53 -3.65 15.84 2.43
CA SER A 53 -3.80 17.19 1.90
C SER A 53 -5.21 17.34 1.33
N TYR A 54 -6.06 18.10 2.02
CA TYR A 54 -7.45 18.32 1.61
C TYR A 54 -7.59 19.55 0.73
N GLU A 55 -8.27 19.38 -0.39
CA GLU A 55 -8.64 20.48 -1.30
C GLU A 55 -10.15 20.70 -1.26
N MET A 56 -10.55 21.94 -1.01
CA MET A 56 -11.95 22.33 -0.94
C MET A 56 -12.46 22.94 -2.26
N VAL A 57 -11.58 23.15 -3.24
CA VAL A 57 -11.91 23.70 -4.55
C VAL A 57 -11.61 22.67 -5.62
N ARG A 58 -12.55 22.45 -6.54
CA ARG A 58 -12.37 21.57 -7.71
C ARG A 58 -11.40 22.20 -8.72
N MET A 59 -10.82 21.36 -9.59
CA MET A 59 -9.92 21.86 -10.66
C MET A 59 -10.60 22.85 -11.62
N ASP A 60 -11.92 22.82 -11.75
CA ASP A 60 -12.71 23.78 -12.54
C ASP A 60 -13.03 25.08 -11.79
N GLY A 61 -12.51 25.23 -10.56
CA GLY A 61 -12.71 26.40 -9.72
C GLY A 61 -14.03 26.43 -8.93
N SER A 62 -14.86 25.40 -9.02
CA SER A 62 -16.08 25.29 -8.24
C SER A 62 -15.82 24.77 -6.83
N ASP A 63 -16.70 25.11 -5.87
CA ASP A 63 -16.61 24.60 -4.51
C ASP A 63 -16.79 23.08 -4.48
N ASN A 64 -15.99 22.41 -3.68
CA ASN A 64 -16.11 20.99 -3.38
C ASN A 64 -16.53 20.81 -1.92
N PRO A 65 -17.82 20.80 -1.60
CA PRO A 65 -18.31 20.84 -0.23
C PRO A 65 -17.87 19.63 0.61
N ASN A 66 -17.50 18.53 -0.05
CA ASN A 66 -16.99 17.32 0.64
C ASN A 66 -15.47 17.27 0.70
N GLY A 67 -14.76 18.20 0.04
CA GLY A 67 -13.33 18.15 -0.14
C GLY A 67 -12.85 16.89 -0.89
N TYR A 68 -11.61 16.87 -1.30
CA TYR A 68 -10.94 15.65 -1.74
C TYR A 68 -9.49 15.67 -1.28
N VAL A 69 -8.87 14.50 -1.20
CA VAL A 69 -7.48 14.38 -0.80
C VAL A 69 -6.60 14.46 -2.03
N SER A 70 -5.92 15.61 -2.21
CA SER A 70 -5.12 15.89 -3.41
C SER A 70 -3.84 15.08 -3.52
N ASN A 71 -3.30 14.61 -2.39
CA ASN A 71 -2.10 13.76 -2.37
C ASN A 71 -2.42 12.26 -2.36
N ARG A 72 -3.67 11.87 -2.65
CA ARG A 72 -4.08 10.46 -2.71
C ARG A 72 -3.33 9.70 -3.80
N LEU A 73 -3.00 8.45 -3.50
CA LEU A 73 -2.39 7.56 -4.49
C LEU A 73 -3.30 7.36 -5.72
N PRO A 74 -2.73 7.30 -6.93
CA PRO A 74 -3.48 6.92 -8.12
C PRO A 74 -3.94 5.47 -8.03
N LEU A 75 -5.04 5.13 -8.68
CA LEU A 75 -5.58 3.76 -8.70
C LEU A 75 -4.61 2.77 -9.35
N TRP A 76 -3.81 3.23 -10.28
CA TRP A 76 -2.80 2.42 -10.98
C TRP A 76 -1.60 3.30 -11.35
N VAL A 77 -0.44 2.68 -11.53
CA VAL A 77 0.78 3.34 -11.99
C VAL A 77 1.35 2.60 -13.20
N LYS A 78 1.96 3.35 -14.10
CA LYS A 78 2.76 2.75 -15.17
C LYS A 78 4.15 2.47 -14.60
N PRO A 79 4.64 1.21 -14.60
CA PRO A 79 6.01 0.94 -14.18
C PRO A 79 7.03 1.65 -15.07
N ASP A 80 8.16 2.10 -14.50
CA ASP A 80 9.24 2.74 -15.26
C ASP A 80 9.92 1.78 -16.25
N SER A 81 9.85 0.48 -15.95
CA SER A 81 10.33 -0.61 -16.81
C SER A 81 9.45 -1.84 -16.63
N PRO A 82 9.50 -2.83 -17.53
CA PRO A 82 8.79 -4.10 -17.33
C PRO A 82 9.15 -4.72 -15.98
N VAL A 83 8.11 -5.06 -15.20
CA VAL A 83 8.28 -5.64 -13.86
C VAL A 83 8.73 -7.09 -13.98
N THR A 84 9.83 -7.43 -13.33
CA THR A 84 10.36 -8.79 -13.30
C THR A 84 9.68 -9.65 -12.26
N LEU A 85 9.74 -10.97 -12.41
CA LEU A 85 9.24 -11.92 -11.40
C LEU A 85 9.90 -11.68 -10.02
N GLU A 86 11.20 -11.40 -10.00
CA GLU A 86 11.92 -11.14 -8.76
C GLU A 86 11.44 -9.85 -8.07
N GLN A 87 11.11 -8.81 -8.84
CA GLN A 87 10.53 -7.59 -8.26
C GLN A 87 9.13 -7.84 -7.67
N VAL A 88 8.31 -8.70 -8.30
CA VAL A 88 7.01 -9.09 -7.73
C VAL A 88 7.20 -9.85 -6.42
N LYS A 89 8.09 -10.84 -6.38
CA LYS A 89 8.41 -11.61 -5.18
C LYS A 89 8.96 -10.71 -4.07
N ALA A 90 9.88 -9.80 -4.39
CA ALA A 90 10.40 -8.82 -3.44
C ALA A 90 9.31 -7.87 -2.91
N GLY A 91 8.36 -7.49 -3.75
CA GLY A 91 7.19 -6.70 -3.33
C GLY A 91 6.28 -7.47 -2.37
N MET A 92 6.12 -8.78 -2.55
CA MET A 92 5.34 -9.64 -1.64
C MET A 92 5.99 -9.80 -0.26
N ARG A 93 7.32 -9.64 -0.18
CA ARG A 93 8.13 -9.71 1.06
C ARG A 93 8.35 -8.37 1.74
N ASP A 94 7.63 -7.34 1.33
CA ASP A 94 7.87 -5.97 1.77
C ASP A 94 7.42 -5.71 3.21
N HIS A 95 8.31 -5.16 4.02
CA HIS A 95 8.07 -4.68 5.40
C HIS A 95 8.37 -3.18 5.53
N TYR A 96 8.18 -2.41 4.45
CA TYR A 96 8.45 -0.98 4.36
C TYR A 96 9.92 -0.60 4.50
N GLU A 97 10.85 -1.49 4.16
CA GLU A 97 12.29 -1.26 4.25
C GLU A 97 12.68 0.06 3.57
N ASP A 98 13.63 0.78 4.17
CA ASP A 98 14.14 2.07 3.70
C ASP A 98 13.06 3.18 3.64
N THR A 99 12.05 3.12 4.48
CA THR A 99 11.00 4.13 4.58
C THR A 99 10.77 4.59 6.02
N PRO A 100 10.02 5.68 6.25
CA PRO A 100 9.61 6.07 7.61
C PRO A 100 8.71 5.05 8.32
N LEU A 101 8.23 4.01 7.61
CA LEU A 101 7.39 2.93 8.13
C LEU A 101 8.17 1.62 8.32
N ASP A 102 9.49 1.63 8.18
CA ASP A 102 10.34 0.45 8.25
C ASP A 102 10.09 -0.34 9.55
N MET A 103 9.55 -1.55 9.39
CA MET A 103 9.15 -2.41 10.49
C MET A 103 10.31 -3.17 11.14
N LEU A 104 11.53 -3.07 10.60
CA LEU A 104 12.74 -3.69 11.13
C LEU A 104 13.54 -2.74 12.05
N SER A 105 13.29 -1.45 11.95
CA SER A 105 14.07 -0.41 12.63
C SER A 105 13.30 0.38 13.69
N ASP A 106 11.99 0.27 13.72
CA ASP A 106 11.14 0.95 14.69
C ASP A 106 11.15 0.28 16.08
N PRO A 107 10.61 0.93 17.13
CA PRO A 107 10.53 0.34 18.47
C PRO A 107 9.77 -1.00 18.52
N GLY A 108 8.80 -1.20 17.63
CA GLY A 108 8.00 -2.42 17.55
C GLY A 108 8.79 -3.64 17.09
N ALA A 109 9.92 -3.44 16.41
CA ALA A 109 10.83 -4.51 15.98
C ALA A 109 11.56 -5.18 17.15
N GLY A 110 11.70 -4.48 18.26
CA GLY A 110 12.42 -4.97 19.42
C GLY A 110 13.93 -5.21 19.16
N PRO A 111 14.61 -5.86 20.11
CA PRO A 111 16.07 -6.06 20.01
C PRO A 111 16.49 -7.05 18.91
N PHE A 112 15.56 -7.86 18.41
CA PHE A 112 15.81 -8.86 17.36
C PHE A 112 15.43 -8.39 15.97
N LYS A 113 14.98 -7.14 15.80
CA LYS A 113 14.56 -6.57 14.52
C LYS A 113 13.51 -7.43 13.80
N LEU A 114 12.47 -7.86 14.51
CA LEU A 114 11.41 -8.68 13.94
C LEU A 114 10.35 -7.78 13.29
N PRO A 115 9.93 -8.08 12.04
CA PRO A 115 8.91 -7.29 11.34
C PRO A 115 7.49 -7.60 11.82
N TYR A 116 7.32 -8.60 12.65
CA TYR A 116 6.01 -9.04 13.13
C TYR A 116 5.50 -8.15 14.25
N ARG A 117 4.18 -7.94 14.27
CA ARG A 117 3.52 -7.12 15.29
C ARG A 117 2.52 -7.92 16.09
N TRP A 118 2.50 -7.67 17.39
CA TRP A 118 1.53 -8.27 18.30
C TRP A 118 0.12 -7.76 18.02
N ARG A 119 -0.87 -8.58 18.29
CA ARG A 119 -2.27 -8.17 18.28
C ARG A 119 -2.71 -7.70 19.66
N PRO A 120 -3.69 -6.79 19.75
CA PRO A 120 -4.45 -6.21 18.64
C PRO A 120 -3.62 -5.24 17.79
N MET A 121 -4.03 -5.02 16.52
CA MET A 121 -3.40 -4.04 15.63
C MET A 121 -3.69 -2.60 16.04
N GLU A 122 -4.79 -2.39 16.76
CA GLU A 122 -5.16 -1.13 17.39
C GLU A 122 -5.21 -1.34 18.91
N PHE A 123 -4.63 -0.44 19.67
CA PHE A 123 -4.60 -0.49 21.12
C PHE A 123 -4.53 0.93 21.71
N GLU A 124 -5.01 1.07 22.94
CA GLU A 124 -5.05 2.34 23.65
C GLU A 124 -4.06 2.35 24.82
N VAL A 125 -3.30 3.43 24.96
CA VAL A 125 -2.44 3.70 26.10
C VAL A 125 -2.69 5.14 26.55
N ASP A 126 -3.05 5.33 27.81
CA ASP A 126 -3.34 6.65 28.40
C ASP A 126 -4.35 7.47 27.57
N SER A 127 -5.43 6.82 27.10
CA SER A 127 -6.47 7.42 26.25
C SER A 127 -5.98 7.90 24.87
N VAL A 128 -4.83 7.45 24.43
CA VAL A 128 -4.31 7.67 23.08
C VAL A 128 -4.37 6.36 22.27
N LEU A 129 -5.03 6.41 21.14
CA LEU A 129 -5.12 5.27 20.22
C LEU A 129 -3.82 5.14 19.42
N TYR A 130 -3.25 3.96 19.45
CA TYR A 130 -2.07 3.55 18.67
C TYR A 130 -2.43 2.51 17.65
N LEU A 131 -1.70 2.51 16.53
CA LEU A 131 -1.80 1.52 15.48
C LEU A 131 -0.45 0.83 15.30
N ASN A 132 -0.47 -0.50 15.19
CA ASN A 132 0.68 -1.24 14.66
C ASN A 132 0.70 -1.19 13.13
N GLU A 133 1.87 -1.12 12.52
CA GLU A 133 2.05 -1.23 11.07
C GLU A 133 1.56 -2.59 10.58
N ARG A 134 1.04 -2.58 9.33
CA ARG A 134 0.68 -3.77 8.61
C ARG A 134 1.35 -3.77 7.24
N ALA A 135 2.38 -4.57 7.10
CA ALA A 135 3.16 -4.70 5.86
C ALA A 135 2.43 -5.50 4.77
N VAL A 136 3.03 -5.58 3.59
CA VAL A 136 2.59 -6.49 2.53
C VAL A 136 2.84 -7.93 2.98
N ALA A 137 4.06 -8.27 3.41
CA ALA A 137 4.34 -9.53 4.11
C ALA A 137 3.86 -9.40 5.56
N THR A 138 2.79 -10.07 5.89
CA THR A 138 2.19 -10.03 7.22
C THR A 138 1.95 -11.42 7.76
N GLN A 139 2.29 -11.64 9.02
CA GLN A 139 2.14 -12.92 9.72
C GLN A 139 0.70 -13.47 9.75
N GLN A 140 -0.29 -12.73 9.27
CA GLN A 140 -1.66 -13.23 9.14
C GLN A 140 -1.95 -13.87 7.78
N THR A 141 -0.97 -13.85 6.87
CA THR A 141 -1.10 -14.42 5.54
C THR A 141 -1.07 -15.94 5.64
N GLY A 142 -2.06 -16.63 5.12
CA GLY A 142 -2.11 -18.09 5.16
C GLY A 142 -1.41 -18.74 3.97
N TYR A 143 -1.27 -18.02 2.87
CA TYR A 143 -0.55 -18.47 1.68
C TYR A 143 -0.25 -17.28 0.75
N THR A 144 0.77 -17.44 -0.06
CA THR A 144 1.20 -16.46 -1.06
C THR A 144 1.31 -17.13 -2.43
N PHE A 145 0.94 -16.45 -3.49
CA PHE A 145 1.16 -16.96 -4.83
C PHE A 145 1.52 -15.86 -5.84
N VAL A 146 2.24 -16.26 -6.89
CA VAL A 146 2.45 -15.46 -8.09
C VAL A 146 2.06 -16.31 -9.31
N ALA A 147 1.13 -15.81 -10.12
CA ALA A 147 0.75 -16.43 -11.38
C ALA A 147 1.46 -15.71 -12.53
N GLN A 148 2.20 -16.45 -13.34
CA GLN A 148 2.92 -15.95 -14.50
C GLN A 148 2.33 -16.55 -15.78
N SER A 149 1.73 -15.71 -16.63
CA SER A 149 1.28 -16.09 -17.97
C SER A 149 2.33 -15.75 -19.01
N ARG A 150 2.66 -16.71 -19.87
CA ARG A 150 3.67 -16.60 -20.94
C ARG A 150 3.03 -16.93 -22.28
N GLY A 151 2.24 -15.98 -22.81
CA GLY A 151 1.46 -16.16 -24.04
C GLY A 151 2.28 -16.46 -25.31
N TRP A 152 3.61 -16.34 -25.23
CA TRP A 152 4.55 -16.71 -26.30
C TRP A 152 4.97 -18.17 -26.29
N LEU A 153 4.53 -18.96 -25.32
CA LEU A 153 4.80 -20.38 -25.21
C LEU A 153 3.55 -21.21 -25.53
N PRO A 154 3.71 -22.50 -25.93
CA PRO A 154 2.58 -23.41 -26.06
C PRO A 154 1.76 -23.51 -24.77
N GLU A 155 0.44 -23.67 -24.89
CA GLU A 155 -0.49 -23.70 -23.76
C GLU A 155 -0.07 -24.62 -22.59
N PRO A 156 0.43 -25.86 -22.82
CA PRO A 156 0.78 -26.76 -21.72
C PRO A 156 1.92 -26.26 -20.83
N ILE A 157 2.72 -25.30 -21.30
CA ILE A 157 3.86 -24.72 -20.59
C ILE A 157 3.78 -23.19 -20.50
N GLY A 158 2.67 -22.61 -20.93
CA GLY A 158 2.45 -21.16 -20.96
C GLY A 158 2.24 -20.53 -19.59
N GLY A 159 1.84 -21.29 -18.59
CA GLY A 159 1.59 -20.81 -17.24
C GLY A 159 2.58 -21.38 -16.22
N ILE A 160 3.00 -20.54 -15.24
CA ILE A 160 3.65 -21.01 -14.03
C ILE A 160 2.88 -20.45 -12.85
N PHE A 161 2.66 -21.28 -11.86
CA PHE A 161 2.05 -20.92 -10.59
C PHE A 161 3.09 -21.12 -9.48
N TRP A 162 3.57 -20.00 -8.93
CA TRP A 162 4.48 -19.98 -7.79
C TRP A 162 3.61 -19.93 -6.54
N TYR A 163 3.75 -20.90 -5.67
CA TYR A 163 2.93 -21.01 -4.47
C TYR A 163 3.82 -21.23 -3.24
N GLY A 164 3.50 -20.54 -2.16
CA GLY A 164 4.08 -20.71 -0.83
C GLY A 164 3.00 -20.77 0.22
N VAL A 165 3.25 -21.49 1.28
CA VAL A 165 2.44 -21.44 2.51
C VAL A 165 2.96 -20.33 3.39
N ASP A 166 2.09 -19.77 4.25
CA ASP A 166 2.39 -18.66 5.14
C ASP A 166 2.62 -17.32 4.39
N ASP A 167 3.29 -16.36 5.05
CA ASP A 167 3.72 -15.14 4.38
C ASP A 167 4.82 -15.42 3.35
N ALA A 168 5.30 -14.39 2.67
CA ALA A 168 6.23 -14.56 1.55
C ALA A 168 7.71 -14.60 1.97
N ASP A 169 8.03 -14.53 3.26
CA ASP A 169 9.38 -14.50 3.82
C ASP A 169 10.13 -15.83 3.71
#